data_52ab15e67536a2d56720ea2b872706cc
#
_entry.id   52ab15e67536a2d56720ea2b872706cc
#
_cell.length_a   1.000
_cell.length_b   1.000
_cell.length_c   1.000
_cell.angle_alpha   90.00
_cell.angle_beta   90.00
_cell.angle_gamma   90.00
#
_symmetry.space_group_name_H-M   'P 1'
#
loop_
_entity.id
_entity.type
_entity.pdbx_description
1 polymer ?
#
loop_
_entity_poly.entity_id
_entity_poly.type
_entity_poly.pdbx_seq_one_letter_code
_entity_poly.pdbx_strand_id
1 'polypeptide(L)'
;MQKSGLSLSGKALIELMQAVHEKGLPFRFNAGGHSMAPFIRDGDVICVSPLASRAPGLGDVAAFIHPETKLLCLHRVLSVHGDRFLIQGDNMPEEPDGMIPREAIVGRVTRVERAGRRVRLGLGPERLLLALLSRCGLLAAI
;
A
#
# COMPACT_ATOMS: atom_id res chain seq x y z
N MET A 1 1.91 6.54 -16.44
CA MET A 1 1.87 7.24 -16.15
C MET A 1 2.02 8.10 -16.17
N GLN A 2 2.27 8.31 -16.46
CA GLN A 2 2.49 9.14 -16.10
C GLN A 2 2.09 9.96 -16.37
N LYS A 3 1.60 10.09 -16.59
CA LYS A 3 1.20 11.00 -16.70
C LYS A 3 0.69 11.83 -16.06
N SER A 4 0.33 11.61 -15.63
CA SER A 4 -0.20 12.74 -15.17
C SER A 4 0.75 13.76 -15.36
N GLY A 5 0.50 14.69 -15.90
CA GLY A 5 1.37 15.65 -16.24
C GLY A 5 2.42 15.94 -15.22
N LEU A 6 2.21 15.58 -14.02
CA LEU A 6 3.20 15.74 -13.01
C LEU A 6 3.84 14.42 -12.72
N SER A 7 5.01 14.24 -13.24
CA SER A 7 5.84 13.13 -12.87
C SER A 7 6.69 13.60 -11.69
N LEU A 8 6.19 13.41 -10.49
CA LEU A 8 6.98 13.73 -9.30
C LEU A 8 8.02 12.66 -9.09
N SER A 9 9.22 13.05 -8.71
CA SER A 9 10.22 12.07 -8.30
C SER A 9 9.72 11.35 -7.05
N GLY A 10 10.23 10.16 -6.81
CA GLY A 10 9.83 9.42 -5.62
C GLY A 10 10.04 10.22 -4.34
N LYS A 11 11.15 10.94 -4.27
CA LYS A 11 11.46 11.76 -3.10
C LYS A 11 10.43 12.87 -2.94
N ALA A 12 10.09 13.56 -4.02
CA ALA A 12 9.13 14.66 -3.95
C ALA A 12 7.76 14.16 -3.57
N LEU A 13 7.36 12.99 -4.06
CA LEU A 13 6.08 12.38 -3.70
C LEU A 13 6.01 12.08 -2.20
N ILE A 14 7.09 11.50 -1.66
CA ILE A 14 7.17 11.18 -0.23
C ILE A 14 7.10 12.45 0.61
N GLU A 15 7.84 13.48 0.23
CA GLU A 15 7.85 14.75 0.97
C GLU A 15 6.46 15.38 0.98
N LEU A 16 5.78 15.35 -0.16
CA LEU A 16 4.44 15.92 -0.25
C LEU A 16 3.46 15.14 0.61
N MET A 17 3.54 13.80 0.57
CA MET A 17 2.68 12.96 1.42
C MET A 17 2.91 13.26 2.89
N GLN A 18 4.17 13.38 3.31
CA GLN A 18 4.48 13.66 4.71
C GLN A 18 3.93 15.02 5.14
N ALA A 19 4.02 16.04 4.27
CA ALA A 19 3.49 17.36 4.59
C ALA A 19 1.97 17.32 4.76
N VAL A 20 1.26 16.56 3.92
CA VAL A 20 -0.18 16.41 4.03
C VAL A 20 -0.54 15.63 5.29
N HIS A 21 0.20 14.58 5.60
CA HIS A 21 -0.05 13.76 6.78
C HIS A 21 0.20 14.52 8.09
N GLU A 22 1.11 15.47 8.09
CA GLU A 22 1.34 16.29 9.28
C GLU A 22 0.11 17.10 9.65
N LYS A 23 -0.76 17.36 8.69
CA LYS A 23 -2.04 18.05 8.93
C LYS A 23 -3.16 17.07 9.27
N GLY A 24 -2.87 15.80 9.40
CA GLY A 24 -3.88 14.78 9.71
C GLY A 24 -4.76 14.41 8.53
N LEU A 25 -4.39 14.80 7.32
CA LEU A 25 -5.21 14.61 6.13
C LEU A 25 -4.71 13.41 5.31
N PRO A 26 -5.62 12.72 4.61
CA PRO A 26 -5.20 11.67 3.68
C PRO A 26 -4.55 12.27 2.44
N PHE A 27 -3.61 11.52 1.87
CA PHE A 27 -2.92 11.91 0.66
C PHE A 27 -3.44 11.08 -0.51
N ARG A 28 -3.81 11.75 -1.61
CA ARG A 28 -4.35 11.09 -2.80
C ARG A 28 -3.35 11.16 -3.94
N PHE A 29 -3.18 10.04 -4.63
CA PHE A 29 -2.31 10.00 -5.79
C PHE A 29 -2.69 8.80 -6.67
N ASN A 30 -2.14 8.76 -7.88
CA ASN A 30 -2.41 7.67 -8.81
C ASN A 30 -1.40 6.56 -8.61
N ALA A 31 -1.91 5.34 -8.49
CA ALA A 31 -1.07 4.18 -8.33
C ALA A 31 -0.34 3.86 -9.63
N GLY A 32 0.89 3.39 -9.52
CA GLY A 32 1.64 2.88 -10.66
C GLY A 32 1.97 1.41 -10.45
N GLY A 33 2.06 0.66 -11.56
CA GLY A 33 2.49 -0.73 -11.53
C GLY A 33 1.37 -1.72 -11.26
N HIS A 34 1.75 -2.98 -11.08
CA HIS A 34 0.80 -4.09 -11.01
C HIS A 34 0.98 -4.98 -9.80
N SER A 35 1.82 -4.58 -8.83
CA SER A 35 2.17 -5.45 -7.70
C SER A 35 0.97 -5.77 -6.79
N MET A 36 -0.09 -4.96 -6.85
CA MET A 36 -1.29 -5.18 -6.06
C MET A 36 -2.50 -5.60 -6.90
N ALA A 37 -2.29 -5.93 -8.17
CA ALA A 37 -3.37 -6.44 -9.00
C ALA A 37 -3.88 -7.76 -8.41
N PRO A 38 -5.16 -8.04 -8.53
CA PRO A 38 -6.20 -7.27 -9.21
C PRO A 38 -6.89 -6.21 -8.34
N PHE A 39 -6.49 -6.05 -7.08
CA PHE A 39 -7.21 -5.19 -6.13
C PHE A 39 -6.85 -3.73 -6.31
N ILE A 40 -5.57 -3.43 -6.53
CA ILE A 40 -5.14 -2.09 -6.91
C ILE A 40 -4.50 -2.21 -8.29
N ARG A 41 -5.00 -1.44 -9.25
CA ARG A 41 -4.52 -1.48 -10.62
C ARG A 41 -3.84 -0.18 -10.99
N ASP A 42 -2.96 -0.28 -11.97
CA ASP A 42 -2.28 0.89 -12.50
C ASP A 42 -3.31 1.97 -12.87
N GLY A 43 -3.08 3.19 -12.41
CA GLY A 43 -3.97 4.30 -12.67
C GLY A 43 -5.07 4.50 -11.63
N ASP A 44 -5.28 3.57 -10.71
CA ASP A 44 -6.27 3.76 -9.64
C ASP A 44 -5.88 4.97 -8.80
N VAL A 45 -6.89 5.67 -8.27
CA VAL A 45 -6.66 6.77 -7.32
C VAL A 45 -6.64 6.18 -5.93
N ILE A 46 -5.54 6.41 -5.22
CA ILE A 46 -5.29 5.83 -3.91
C ILE A 46 -5.34 6.92 -2.85
N CYS A 47 -6.02 6.66 -1.74
CA CYS A 47 -5.96 7.52 -0.57
C CYS A 47 -5.15 6.80 0.50
N VAL A 48 -4.07 7.43 0.94
CA VAL A 48 -3.23 6.93 2.01
C VAL A 48 -3.43 7.83 3.22
N SER A 49 -3.94 7.26 4.30
CA SER A 49 -4.16 8.01 5.54
C SER A 49 -2.95 7.81 6.46
N PRO A 50 -2.65 8.81 7.30
CA PRO A 50 -1.58 8.65 8.28
C PRO A 50 -1.95 7.56 9.29
N LEU A 51 -0.95 6.94 9.89
CA LEU A 51 -1.19 5.87 10.86
C LEU A 51 -1.85 6.38 12.15
N ALA A 52 -1.67 7.65 12.46
CA ALA A 52 -2.12 8.23 13.72
C ALA A 52 -1.50 7.45 14.89
N SER A 53 -2.31 6.94 15.81
CA SER A 53 -1.78 6.23 16.97
C SER A 53 -1.81 4.71 16.81
N ARG A 54 -2.22 4.23 15.63
CA ARG A 54 -2.41 2.79 15.43
C ARG A 54 -1.56 2.29 14.27
N ALA A 55 -0.75 1.25 14.53
CA ALA A 55 0.02 0.60 13.49
C ALA A 55 -0.92 -0.14 12.52
N PRO A 56 -0.45 -0.43 11.30
CA PRO A 56 -1.26 -1.22 10.37
C PRO A 56 -1.43 -2.63 10.92
N GLY A 57 -2.58 -3.22 10.64
CA GLY A 57 -2.88 -4.56 11.08
C GLY A 57 -2.79 -5.57 9.95
N LEU A 58 -2.98 -6.83 10.31
CA LEU A 58 -3.02 -7.93 9.36
C LEU A 58 -4.06 -7.64 8.28
N GLY A 59 -3.66 -7.79 7.02
CA GLY A 59 -4.54 -7.57 5.88
C GLY A 59 -4.61 -6.14 5.38
N ASP A 60 -4.15 -5.17 6.15
CA ASP A 60 -4.11 -3.78 5.69
C ASP A 60 -3.10 -3.64 4.55
N VAL A 61 -3.38 -2.70 3.64
CA VAL A 61 -2.41 -2.33 2.63
C VAL A 61 -1.61 -1.15 3.19
N ALA A 62 -0.33 -1.39 3.46
CA ALA A 62 0.54 -0.40 4.05
C ALA A 62 1.26 0.39 2.96
N ALA A 63 1.41 1.69 3.21
CA ALA A 63 2.30 2.53 2.42
C ALA A 63 3.61 2.64 3.20
N PHE A 64 4.70 2.25 2.57
CA PHE A 64 5.99 2.25 3.25
C PHE A 64 7.11 2.65 2.30
N ILE A 65 8.22 3.11 2.88
CA ILE A 65 9.42 3.45 2.13
C ILE A 65 10.34 2.24 2.23
N HIS A 66 10.58 1.57 1.11
CA HIS A 66 11.39 0.36 1.11
C HIS A 66 12.80 0.69 1.61
N PRO A 67 13.31 -0.04 2.61
CA PRO A 67 14.60 0.29 3.22
C PRO A 67 15.77 0.28 2.25
N GLU A 68 15.72 -0.57 1.23
CA GLU A 68 16.82 -0.70 0.28
C GLU A 68 16.70 0.26 -0.90
N THR A 69 15.53 0.28 -1.54
CA THR A 69 15.35 1.07 -2.77
C THR A 69 14.96 2.52 -2.51
N LYS A 70 14.47 2.83 -1.30
CA LYS A 70 13.98 4.14 -0.91
C LYS A 70 12.76 4.58 -1.71
N LEU A 71 12.08 3.65 -2.35
CA LEU A 71 10.86 3.92 -3.11
C LEU A 71 9.64 3.75 -2.22
N LEU A 72 8.60 4.52 -2.52
CA LEU A 72 7.31 4.37 -1.84
C LEU A 72 6.60 3.16 -2.42
N CYS A 73 6.21 2.24 -1.56
CA CYS A 73 5.52 1.00 -1.95
C CYS A 73 4.19 0.89 -1.25
N LEU A 74 3.23 0.24 -1.92
CA LEU A 74 1.92 -0.07 -1.35
C LEU A 74 1.73 -1.57 -1.44
N HIS A 75 1.90 -2.29 -0.34
CA HIS A 75 1.75 -3.74 -0.33
C HIS A 75 1.00 -4.18 0.92
N ARG A 76 0.53 -5.44 0.91
CA ARG A 76 -0.36 -5.96 1.95
C ARG A 76 0.42 -6.56 3.11
N VAL A 77 -0.04 -6.28 4.34
CA VAL A 77 0.54 -6.85 5.55
C VAL A 77 0.07 -8.28 5.70
N LEU A 78 1.01 -9.22 5.67
CA LEU A 78 0.72 -10.66 5.77
C LEU A 78 0.82 -11.19 7.19
N SER A 79 1.71 -10.61 8.00
CA SER A 79 1.81 -10.98 9.41
C SER A 79 2.48 -9.85 10.19
N VAL A 80 2.21 -9.83 11.49
CA VAL A 80 2.70 -8.79 12.39
C VAL A 80 3.56 -9.45 13.45
N HIS A 81 4.78 -8.94 13.63
CA HIS A 81 5.75 -9.48 14.56
C HIS A 81 6.31 -8.35 15.42
N GLY A 82 5.54 -7.90 16.42
CA GLY A 82 5.93 -6.76 17.23
C GLY A 82 5.97 -5.49 16.38
N ASP A 83 7.16 -4.90 16.30
CA ASP A 83 7.36 -3.68 15.52
C ASP A 83 7.77 -3.95 14.07
N ARG A 84 7.66 -5.19 13.62
CA ARG A 84 8.02 -5.56 12.25
C ARG A 84 6.84 -6.21 11.56
N PHE A 85 6.78 -6.03 10.25
CA PHE A 85 5.64 -6.46 9.45
C PHE A 85 6.14 -7.20 8.22
N LEU A 86 5.63 -8.41 8.00
CA LEU A 86 5.90 -9.12 6.75
C LEU A 86 4.92 -8.58 5.73
N ILE A 87 5.46 -8.01 4.65
CA ILE A 87 4.66 -7.29 3.65
C ILE A 87 4.95 -7.84 2.27
N GLN A 88 3.92 -7.93 1.43
CA GLN A 88 4.06 -8.49 0.10
C GLN A 88 2.97 -7.93 -0.81
N GLY A 89 3.31 -7.68 -2.09
CA GLY A 89 2.32 -7.30 -3.09
C GLY A 89 1.39 -8.45 -3.41
N ASP A 90 0.10 -8.16 -3.62
CA ASP A 90 -0.90 -9.19 -3.91
C ASP A 90 -0.56 -9.99 -5.17
N ASN A 91 0.17 -9.40 -6.10
CA ASN A 91 0.55 -10.04 -7.35
C ASN A 91 2.01 -10.50 -7.38
N MET A 92 2.64 -10.63 -6.21
CA MET A 92 4.06 -11.01 -6.12
C MET A 92 4.26 -12.11 -5.07
N PRO A 93 3.71 -13.31 -5.29
CA PRO A 93 3.66 -14.33 -4.24
C PRO A 93 5.03 -14.91 -3.85
N GLU A 94 6.04 -14.76 -4.69
CA GLU A 94 7.36 -15.32 -4.42
C GLU A 94 8.37 -14.28 -3.98
N GLU A 95 7.95 -13.03 -3.84
CA GLU A 95 8.86 -11.94 -3.54
C GLU A 95 8.33 -11.06 -2.42
N PRO A 96 8.33 -11.57 -1.17
CA PRO A 96 7.95 -10.71 -0.05
C PRO A 96 8.97 -9.57 0.08
N ASP A 97 8.49 -8.41 0.52
CA ASP A 97 9.36 -7.27 0.73
C ASP A 97 10.26 -7.46 1.94
N GLY A 98 10.04 -8.54 2.67
CA GLY A 98 10.80 -8.84 3.87
C GLY A 98 10.11 -8.27 5.11
N MET A 99 10.84 -8.21 6.20
CA MET A 99 10.34 -7.69 7.45
C MET A 99 10.58 -6.19 7.48
N ILE A 100 9.49 -5.44 7.35
CA ILE A 100 9.55 -3.98 7.29
C ILE A 100 9.35 -3.42 8.70
N PRO A 101 10.28 -2.57 9.17
CA PRO A 101 10.12 -1.98 10.50
C PRO A 101 9.04 -0.91 10.48
N ARG A 102 8.41 -0.69 11.64
CA ARG A 102 7.32 0.28 11.75
C ARG A 102 7.75 1.68 11.29
N GLU A 103 8.98 2.05 11.54
CA GLU A 103 9.48 3.38 11.18
C GLU A 103 9.46 3.63 9.67
N ALA A 104 9.47 2.58 8.87
CA ALA A 104 9.41 2.72 7.42
C ALA A 104 7.98 2.86 6.90
N ILE A 105 6.99 2.57 7.73
CA ILE A 105 5.58 2.61 7.32
C ILE A 105 5.05 4.03 7.52
N VAL A 106 4.60 4.65 6.44
CA VAL A 106 4.18 6.05 6.45
C VAL A 106 2.67 6.22 6.42
N GLY A 107 1.93 5.15 6.20
CA GLY A 107 0.49 5.26 6.18
C GLY A 107 -0.17 3.96 5.80
N ARG A 108 -1.47 4.02 5.62
CA ARG A 108 -2.28 2.87 5.25
C ARG A 108 -3.29 3.29 4.19
N VAL A 109 -3.50 2.43 3.19
CA VAL A 109 -4.49 2.69 2.15
C VAL A 109 -5.88 2.55 2.75
N THR A 110 -6.66 3.63 2.68
CA THR A 110 -8.01 3.64 3.22
C THR A 110 -9.09 3.73 2.14
N ARG A 111 -8.70 4.04 0.91
CA ARG A 111 -9.65 4.15 -0.18
C ARG A 111 -8.96 3.97 -1.52
N VAL A 112 -9.62 3.27 -2.42
CA VAL A 112 -9.18 3.07 -3.80
C VAL A 112 -10.35 3.44 -4.70
N GLU A 113 -10.09 4.25 -5.73
CA GLU A 113 -11.11 4.62 -6.71
C GLU A 113 -10.65 4.26 -8.12
N ARG A 114 -11.56 3.73 -8.91
CA ARG A 114 -11.30 3.36 -10.31
C ARG A 114 -12.44 3.88 -11.15
N ALA A 115 -12.11 4.70 -12.14
CA ALA A 115 -13.13 5.30 -13.01
C ALA A 115 -14.19 6.06 -12.20
N GLY A 116 -13.76 6.76 -11.16
CA GLY A 116 -14.66 7.55 -10.32
C GLY A 116 -15.47 6.75 -9.32
N ARG A 117 -15.27 5.43 -9.25
CA ARG A 117 -16.02 4.58 -8.33
C ARG A 117 -15.11 3.96 -7.28
N ARG A 118 -15.62 3.86 -6.06
CA ARG A 118 -14.87 3.26 -4.97
C ARG A 118 -14.73 1.76 -5.17
N VAL A 119 -13.50 1.28 -5.10
CA VAL A 119 -13.21 -0.15 -5.09
C VAL A 119 -13.35 -0.63 -3.66
N ARG A 120 -14.32 -1.52 -3.41
CA ARG A 120 -14.60 -1.98 -2.04
C ARG A 120 -13.84 -3.24 -1.68
N LEU A 121 -13.54 -4.07 -2.66
CA LEU A 121 -12.85 -5.32 -2.42
C LEU A 121 -11.39 -5.07 -2.04
N GLY A 122 -10.94 -5.76 -1.02
CA GLY A 122 -9.53 -5.71 -0.63
C GLY A 122 -9.23 -4.88 0.60
N LEU A 123 -10.15 -3.99 1.00
CA LEU A 123 -9.93 -3.12 2.17
C LEU A 123 -10.93 -3.37 3.30
N GLY A 124 -12.01 -4.14 3.05
CA GLY A 124 -12.99 -4.48 4.06
C GLY A 124 -12.59 -5.71 4.88
N PRO A 125 -13.54 -6.36 5.55
CA PRO A 125 -13.24 -7.56 6.35
C PRO A 125 -12.56 -8.67 5.56
N GLU A 126 -12.83 -8.75 4.25
CA GLU A 126 -12.21 -9.76 3.39
C GLU A 126 -10.68 -9.59 3.29
N ARG A 127 -10.12 -8.46 3.76
CA ARG A 127 -8.68 -8.25 3.71
C ARG A 127 -7.91 -9.33 4.47
N LEU A 128 -8.51 -9.89 5.50
CA LEU A 128 -7.89 -10.96 6.27
C LEU A 128 -7.75 -12.23 5.44
N LEU A 129 -8.81 -12.57 4.68
CA LEU A 129 -8.75 -13.70 3.78
C LEU A 129 -7.74 -13.46 2.66
N LEU A 130 -7.68 -12.25 2.15
CA LEU A 130 -6.73 -11.91 1.10
C LEU A 130 -5.28 -12.03 1.58
N ALA A 131 -5.01 -11.66 2.82
CA ALA A 131 -3.68 -11.83 3.39
C ALA A 131 -3.31 -13.32 3.46
N LEU A 132 -4.25 -14.16 3.88
CA LEU A 132 -4.03 -15.60 3.94
C LEU A 132 -3.77 -16.17 2.56
N LEU A 133 -4.58 -15.81 1.58
CA LEU A 133 -4.40 -16.28 0.21
C LEU A 133 -3.07 -15.83 -0.38
N SER A 134 -2.65 -14.61 -0.06
CA SER A 134 -1.36 -14.09 -0.52
C SER A 134 -0.22 -14.90 0.07
N ARG A 135 -0.29 -15.23 1.36
CA ARG A 135 0.74 -16.04 2.02
C ARG A 135 0.87 -17.42 1.37
N CYS A 136 -0.23 -17.96 0.87
CA CYS A 136 -0.24 -19.27 0.23
C CYS A 136 0.11 -19.20 -1.26
N GLY A 137 0.32 -18.00 -1.80
CA GLY A 137 0.61 -17.83 -3.20
C GLY A 137 -0.59 -17.98 -4.11
N LEU A 138 -1.80 -18.06 -3.54
CA LEU A 138 -3.00 -18.30 -4.34
C LEU A 138 -3.60 -17.03 -4.95
N LEU A 139 -3.29 -15.89 -4.37
CA LEU A 139 -3.89 -14.63 -4.79
C LEU A 139 -3.47 -14.22 -6.19
N ALA A 140 -2.22 -14.45 -6.53
CA ALA A 140 -1.70 -14.10 -7.86
C ALA A 140 -2.26 -15.01 -8.95
N ALA A 141 -2.87 -16.13 -8.59
CA ALA A 141 -3.48 -17.06 -9.56
C ALA A 141 -4.88 -16.63 -9.98
N ILE A 142 -5.45 -15.64 -9.31
CA ILE A 142 -6.79 -15.11 -9.63
C ILE A 142 -6.77 -14.15 -10.86
#